data_54ad5f934263159009862b37cc93720a
#
_entry.id   54ad5f934263159009862b37cc93720a
#
_cell.length_a   1.000
_cell.length_b   1.000
_cell.length_c   1.000
_cell.angle_alpha   90.00
_cell.angle_beta   90.00
_cell.angle_gamma   90.00
#
_symmetry.space_group_name_H-M   'P 1'
#
loop_
_entity.id
_entity.type
_entity.pdbx_description
1 polymer ?
#
loop_
_entity_poly.entity_id
_entity_poly.type
_entity_poly.pdbx_seq_one_letter_code
_entity_poly.pdbx_strand_id
1 'polypeptide(L)'
;MKSYSSNLFGAQALILTLMMLSTLKIQAFDINRFDQSNAFALGEDLVAMPFGMQLLEANNANADELVIGIHGGNSEGYEWIYPLWQLNQAFNQVFFYRWNDKRCANANNANLVNHIDSLLSTYPGLEKIKILSHSYGGTHLLYSLDLIEERIANNNQDLKIEIHFIASLLSPPLLLRLGCQFKTDFKDSYSMDIYNWKTIKEIDGAYRNYRKDPQEISISSASQTRLPESYNGRKLGHNWSISWVADEIKESN
;
A
#
# COMPACT_ATOMS: atom_id res chain seq x y z
N MET A 1 -24.54 -66.26 -28.42
CA MET A 1 -25.03 -64.89 -28.22
C MET A 1 -24.88 -64.55 -26.77
N LYS A 2 -23.86 -63.79 -26.34
CA LYS A 2 -23.66 -63.27 -24.98
C LYS A 2 -23.91 -61.77 -24.99
N SER A 3 -24.87 -61.36 -24.18
CA SER A 3 -25.30 -60.00 -23.93
C SER A 3 -24.21 -59.26 -23.12
N TYR A 4 -23.76 -58.12 -23.62
CA TYR A 4 -23.02 -57.10 -22.87
C TYR A 4 -23.95 -55.92 -22.66
N SER A 5 -24.46 -55.74 -21.47
CA SER A 5 -25.06 -54.52 -21.01
C SER A 5 -24.57 -54.23 -19.58
N SER A 6 -24.38 -52.98 -19.32
CA SER A 6 -24.10 -52.34 -18.02
C SER A 6 -22.67 -52.00 -17.73
N ASN A 7 -22.39 -50.70 -17.86
CA ASN A 7 -21.48 -49.91 -16.97
C ASN A 7 -21.41 -48.42 -17.40
N LEU A 8 -22.56 -47.81 -17.59
CA LEU A 8 -22.63 -46.35 -17.94
C LEU A 8 -23.15 -45.48 -16.80
N PHE A 9 -23.53 -46.06 -15.65
CA PHE A 9 -24.10 -45.28 -14.54
C PHE A 9 -23.08 -44.82 -13.47
N GLY A 10 -21.86 -45.38 -13.47
CA GLY A 10 -20.82 -45.02 -12.47
C GLY A 10 -20.03 -43.75 -12.70
N ALA A 11 -19.93 -43.32 -13.96
CA ALA A 11 -19.07 -42.18 -14.34
C ALA A 11 -19.75 -40.81 -14.18
N GLN A 12 -21.06 -40.73 -14.26
CA GLN A 12 -21.79 -39.45 -14.13
C GLN A 12 -21.96 -38.99 -12.68
N ALA A 13 -21.98 -39.88 -11.71
CA ALA A 13 -22.10 -39.54 -10.29
C ALA A 13 -20.80 -38.94 -9.74
N LEU A 14 -19.64 -39.32 -10.28
CA LEU A 14 -18.34 -38.82 -9.82
C LEU A 14 -18.06 -37.41 -10.29
N ILE A 15 -18.54 -36.98 -11.42
CA ILE A 15 -18.33 -35.65 -12.00
C ILE A 15 -19.19 -34.58 -11.28
N LEU A 16 -20.39 -34.92 -10.83
CA LEU A 16 -21.23 -34.01 -10.06
C LEU A 16 -20.70 -33.72 -8.64
N THR A 17 -19.97 -34.67 -8.02
CA THR A 17 -19.42 -34.48 -6.68
C THR A 17 -18.17 -33.60 -6.70
N LEU A 18 -17.44 -33.53 -7.82
CA LEU A 18 -16.24 -32.68 -7.95
C LEU A 18 -16.57 -31.19 -8.24
N MET A 19 -17.79 -30.88 -8.71
CA MET A 19 -18.22 -29.50 -8.98
C MET A 19 -18.81 -28.77 -7.75
N MET A 20 -19.00 -29.45 -6.62
CA MET A 20 -19.49 -28.80 -5.38
C MET A 20 -18.37 -28.35 -4.42
N LEU A 21 -17.12 -28.47 -4.80
CA LEU A 21 -15.97 -28.18 -3.93
C LEU A 21 -15.14 -26.99 -4.39
N SER A 22 -15.76 -25.87 -4.71
CA SER A 22 -14.97 -24.62 -4.79
C SER A 22 -15.80 -23.35 -4.90
N THR A 23 -16.68 -23.10 -3.98
CA THR A 23 -17.02 -21.72 -3.65
C THR A 23 -16.62 -21.45 -2.21
N LEU A 24 -15.34 -21.58 -1.90
CA LEU A 24 -14.75 -20.75 -0.84
C LEU A 24 -14.97 -19.31 -1.34
N LYS A 25 -16.05 -18.68 -0.91
CA LYS A 25 -16.18 -17.22 -0.95
C LYS A 25 -14.99 -16.74 -0.12
N ILE A 26 -13.89 -16.36 -0.77
CA ILE A 26 -12.89 -15.52 -0.14
C ILE A 26 -13.71 -14.28 0.26
N GLN A 27 -14.03 -14.19 1.54
CA GLN A 27 -14.72 -13.03 2.07
C GLN A 27 -13.79 -11.86 1.80
N ALA A 28 -14.22 -10.92 0.95
CA ALA A 28 -13.44 -9.72 0.68
C ALA A 28 -13.12 -9.05 2.01
N PHE A 29 -11.90 -8.57 2.16
CA PHE A 29 -11.53 -7.77 3.32
C PHE A 29 -12.49 -6.56 3.38
N ASP A 30 -12.92 -6.18 4.57
CA ASP A 30 -13.79 -5.02 4.77
C ASP A 30 -13.24 -4.16 5.90
N ILE A 31 -12.63 -3.05 5.53
CA ILE A 31 -12.04 -2.09 6.46
C ILE A 31 -13.09 -1.45 7.39
N ASN A 32 -14.36 -1.41 6.96
CA ASN A 32 -15.45 -0.84 7.77
C ASN A 32 -15.81 -1.71 8.99
N ARG A 33 -15.27 -2.93 9.09
CA ARG A 33 -15.37 -3.77 10.29
C ARG A 33 -14.46 -3.32 11.42
N PHE A 34 -13.63 -2.30 11.19
CA PHE A 34 -12.69 -1.82 12.18
C PHE A 34 -13.41 -1.24 13.42
N ASP A 35 -12.94 -1.70 14.59
CA ASP A 35 -13.04 -1.03 15.89
C ASP A 35 -11.67 -1.17 16.61
N GLN A 36 -11.45 -0.40 17.67
CA GLN A 36 -10.16 -0.42 18.36
C GLN A 36 -9.79 -1.78 18.95
N SER A 37 -10.77 -2.62 19.28
CA SER A 37 -10.52 -3.94 19.89
C SER A 37 -10.06 -4.98 18.91
N ASN A 38 -10.36 -4.82 17.61
CA ASN A 38 -10.06 -5.81 16.57
C ASN A 38 -8.88 -5.44 15.64
N ALA A 39 -8.20 -4.32 15.88
CA ALA A 39 -7.14 -3.80 15.01
C ALA A 39 -6.04 -4.83 14.71
N PHE A 40 -5.60 -5.61 15.72
CA PHE A 40 -4.58 -6.64 15.53
C PHE A 40 -5.07 -7.79 14.67
N ALA A 41 -6.28 -8.31 14.93
CA ALA A 41 -6.87 -9.39 14.13
C ALA A 41 -7.07 -8.98 12.66
N LEU A 42 -7.59 -7.77 12.42
CA LEU A 42 -7.71 -7.22 11.07
C LEU A 42 -6.33 -7.01 10.41
N GLY A 43 -5.31 -6.62 11.19
CA GLY A 43 -3.94 -6.50 10.72
C GLY A 43 -3.38 -7.84 10.23
N GLU A 44 -3.57 -8.92 10.99
CA GLU A 44 -3.18 -10.28 10.59
C GLU A 44 -3.89 -10.68 9.29
N ASP A 45 -5.19 -10.45 9.17
CA ASP A 45 -5.96 -10.70 7.95
C ASP A 45 -5.41 -9.88 6.77
N LEU A 46 -5.10 -8.59 6.98
CA LEU A 46 -4.58 -7.68 5.96
C LEU A 46 -3.24 -8.18 5.40
N VAL A 47 -2.29 -8.59 6.26
CA VAL A 47 -0.99 -9.09 5.81
C VAL A 47 -1.02 -10.53 5.31
N ALA A 48 -2.09 -11.27 5.56
CA ALA A 48 -2.32 -12.59 5.00
C ALA A 48 -2.85 -12.55 3.55
N MET A 49 -3.34 -11.41 3.09
CA MET A 49 -3.84 -11.24 1.71
C MET A 49 -2.73 -11.55 0.69
N PRO A 50 -3.06 -11.95 -0.54
CA PRO A 50 -2.09 -12.18 -1.61
C PRO A 50 -1.22 -10.94 -1.90
N PHE A 51 -0.05 -11.13 -2.50
CA PHE A 51 0.72 -10.00 -3.04
C PHE A 51 -0.04 -9.31 -4.17
N GLY A 52 0.14 -8.00 -4.29
CA GLY A 52 -0.51 -7.14 -5.26
C GLY A 52 -1.44 -6.12 -4.62
N MET A 53 -2.27 -5.49 -5.44
CA MET A 53 -3.23 -4.48 -5.01
C MET A 53 -4.48 -5.16 -4.44
N GLN A 54 -4.83 -4.85 -3.20
CA GLN A 54 -5.93 -5.44 -2.46
C GLN A 54 -6.98 -4.37 -2.18
N LEU A 55 -8.19 -4.60 -2.66
CA LEU A 55 -9.35 -3.76 -2.37
C LEU A 55 -9.83 -4.05 -0.94
N LEU A 56 -10.06 -3.00 -0.13
CA LEU A 56 -10.35 -3.13 1.30
C LEU A 56 -11.82 -2.98 1.67
N GLU A 57 -12.70 -2.82 0.70
CA GLU A 57 -14.14 -2.66 0.89
C GLU A 57 -14.91 -3.05 -0.36
N ALA A 58 -16.24 -2.86 -0.36
CA ALA A 58 -17.02 -3.03 -1.59
C ALA A 58 -16.59 -2.02 -2.66
N ASN A 59 -16.53 -2.46 -3.92
CA ASN A 59 -16.13 -1.60 -5.03
C ASN A 59 -17.10 -0.42 -5.19
N ASN A 60 -16.57 0.80 -5.13
CA ASN A 60 -17.27 2.05 -5.43
C ASN A 60 -16.91 2.49 -6.86
N ALA A 61 -17.72 2.10 -7.82
CA ALA A 61 -17.49 2.43 -9.25
C ALA A 61 -17.53 3.95 -9.55
N ASN A 62 -18.06 4.76 -8.63
CA ASN A 62 -18.15 6.21 -8.75
C ASN A 62 -17.08 6.93 -7.92
N ALA A 63 -16.06 6.22 -7.44
CA ALA A 63 -14.96 6.86 -6.75
C ALA A 63 -14.21 7.81 -7.68
N ASP A 64 -14.01 9.04 -7.20
CA ASP A 64 -13.20 10.08 -7.85
C ASP A 64 -11.80 10.18 -7.25
N GLU A 65 -11.56 9.53 -6.10
CA GLU A 65 -10.27 9.46 -5.45
C GLU A 65 -9.90 8.00 -5.08
N LEU A 66 -8.64 7.62 -5.30
CA LEU A 66 -8.07 6.37 -4.78
C LEU A 66 -7.08 6.67 -3.66
N VAL A 67 -7.13 5.86 -2.60
CA VAL A 67 -6.18 5.86 -1.49
C VAL A 67 -5.45 4.52 -1.48
N ILE A 68 -4.12 4.54 -1.59
CA ILE A 68 -3.30 3.33 -1.65
C ILE A 68 -2.29 3.35 -0.50
N GLY A 69 -2.35 2.37 0.39
CA GLY A 69 -1.36 2.16 1.44
C GLY A 69 -0.29 1.15 1.02
N ILE A 70 1.00 1.48 1.19
CA ILE A 70 2.16 0.61 0.89
C ILE A 70 2.92 0.31 2.18
N HIS A 71 2.90 -0.95 2.60
CA HIS A 71 3.48 -1.35 3.88
C HIS A 71 5.02 -1.32 3.91
N GLY A 72 5.56 -1.20 5.13
CA GLY A 72 6.99 -1.30 5.41
C GLY A 72 7.52 -2.73 5.47
N GLY A 73 8.80 -2.87 5.78
CA GLY A 73 9.41 -4.18 6.04
C GLY A 73 8.90 -4.79 7.34
N ASN A 74 8.59 -6.08 7.34
CA ASN A 74 8.03 -6.81 8.49
C ASN A 74 6.75 -6.19 9.07
N SER A 75 5.90 -5.63 8.21
CA SER A 75 4.59 -5.12 8.62
C SER A 75 3.74 -6.22 9.24
N GLU A 76 3.10 -5.91 10.36
CA GLU A 76 2.11 -6.76 11.02
C GLU A 76 0.68 -6.37 10.63
N GLY A 77 0.51 -5.32 9.83
CA GLY A 77 -0.75 -4.87 9.25
C GLY A 77 -1.57 -3.98 10.16
N TYR A 78 -1.56 -4.19 11.48
CA TYR A 78 -2.39 -3.44 12.43
C TYR A 78 -2.14 -1.93 12.37
N GLU A 79 -0.93 -1.52 12.05
CA GLU A 79 -0.53 -0.12 11.91
C GLU A 79 -1.21 0.59 10.73
N TRP A 80 -1.77 -0.19 9.79
CA TRP A 80 -2.47 0.31 8.62
C TRP A 80 -3.99 0.33 8.76
N ILE A 81 -4.56 -0.41 9.72
CA ILE A 81 -6.03 -0.56 9.83
C ILE A 81 -6.70 0.78 10.12
N TYR A 82 -6.30 1.47 11.20
CA TYR A 82 -6.87 2.79 11.52
C TYR A 82 -6.60 3.82 10.41
N PRO A 83 -5.37 3.99 9.89
CA PRO A 83 -5.12 4.96 8.82
C PRO A 83 -5.98 4.76 7.58
N LEU A 84 -6.10 3.54 7.09
CA LEU A 84 -6.88 3.25 5.88
C LEU A 84 -8.38 3.38 6.14
N TRP A 85 -8.87 3.00 7.32
CA TRP A 85 -10.24 3.26 7.74
C TRP A 85 -10.54 4.76 7.84
N GLN A 86 -9.62 5.54 8.41
CA GLN A 86 -9.77 7.00 8.58
C GLN A 86 -9.84 7.72 7.25
N LEU A 87 -9.12 7.24 6.24
CA LEU A 87 -9.11 7.77 4.88
C LEU A 87 -10.20 7.18 3.98
N ASN A 88 -10.99 6.22 4.48
CA ASN A 88 -12.12 5.67 3.76
C ASN A 88 -13.32 6.62 3.83
N GLN A 89 -13.48 7.44 2.79
CA GLN A 89 -14.53 8.44 2.68
C GLN A 89 -15.53 8.07 1.57
N ALA A 90 -16.69 8.70 1.55
CA ALA A 90 -17.79 8.35 0.65
C ALA A 90 -17.47 8.39 -0.86
N PHE A 91 -16.48 9.19 -1.26
CA PHE A 91 -16.12 9.40 -2.67
C PHE A 91 -14.80 8.75 -3.06
N ASN A 92 -14.13 8.06 -2.14
CA ASN A 92 -12.90 7.40 -2.45
C ASN A 92 -13.01 5.87 -2.40
N GLN A 93 -11.97 5.22 -2.90
CA GLN A 93 -11.79 3.79 -2.85
C GLN A 93 -10.44 3.48 -2.23
N VAL A 94 -10.42 2.62 -1.22
CA VAL A 94 -9.22 2.33 -0.44
C VAL A 94 -8.61 1.00 -0.83
N PHE A 95 -7.28 1.03 -1.04
CA PHE A 95 -6.47 -0.12 -1.40
C PHE A 95 -5.29 -0.30 -0.47
N PHE A 96 -4.83 -1.53 -0.34
CA PHE A 96 -3.59 -1.88 0.31
C PHE A 96 -2.68 -2.64 -0.65
N TYR A 97 -1.48 -2.16 -0.87
CA TYR A 97 -0.52 -2.83 -1.73
C TYR A 97 0.38 -3.76 -0.92
N ARG A 98 0.16 -5.07 -1.11
CA ARG A 98 0.99 -6.13 -0.54
C ARG A 98 2.15 -6.43 -1.48
N TRP A 99 3.37 -6.25 -1.02
CA TRP A 99 4.57 -6.54 -1.79
C TRP A 99 5.53 -7.44 -0.99
N ASN A 100 6.49 -8.08 -1.68
CA ASN A 100 7.45 -8.93 -1.01
C ASN A 100 8.61 -8.10 -0.43
N ASP A 101 8.46 -7.68 0.80
CA ASP A 101 9.41 -6.87 1.58
C ASP A 101 10.70 -7.62 1.97
N LYS A 102 10.80 -8.94 1.66
CA LYS A 102 12.02 -9.74 1.80
C LYS A 102 12.96 -9.61 0.59
N ARG A 103 12.53 -8.91 -0.45
CA ARG A 103 13.32 -8.61 -1.65
C ARG A 103 13.75 -7.14 -1.67
N CYS A 104 14.70 -6.83 -2.54
CA CYS A 104 15.05 -5.44 -2.80
C CYS A 104 13.86 -4.66 -3.33
N ALA A 105 13.67 -3.44 -2.83
CA ALA A 105 12.53 -2.60 -3.15
C ALA A 105 12.33 -2.39 -4.66
N ASN A 106 13.43 -2.20 -5.41
CA ASN A 106 13.42 -2.02 -6.86
C ASN A 106 12.95 -3.26 -7.65
N ALA A 107 12.99 -4.45 -7.07
CA ALA A 107 12.56 -5.67 -7.75
C ALA A 107 11.04 -5.76 -7.96
N ASN A 108 10.27 -4.88 -7.31
CA ASN A 108 8.80 -4.91 -7.33
C ASN A 108 8.16 -3.65 -7.95
N ASN A 109 8.94 -2.64 -8.32
CA ASN A 109 8.43 -1.34 -8.78
C ASN A 109 7.52 -1.45 -10.01
N ALA A 110 7.89 -2.25 -11.01
CA ALA A 110 7.05 -2.47 -12.19
C ALA A 110 5.67 -3.07 -11.86
N ASN A 111 5.60 -3.95 -10.83
CA ASN A 111 4.33 -4.52 -10.41
C ASN A 111 3.41 -3.46 -9.80
N LEU A 112 3.93 -2.56 -8.95
CA LEU A 112 3.15 -1.45 -8.41
C LEU A 112 2.57 -0.58 -9.53
N VAL A 113 3.42 -0.19 -10.49
CA VAL A 113 3.02 0.66 -11.63
C VAL A 113 1.96 -0.02 -12.49
N ASN A 114 2.11 -1.31 -12.79
CA ASN A 114 1.10 -2.07 -13.55
C ASN A 114 -0.24 -2.16 -12.81
N HIS A 115 -0.24 -2.26 -11.48
CA HIS A 115 -1.48 -2.20 -10.71
C HIS A 115 -2.13 -0.81 -10.76
N ILE A 116 -1.33 0.27 -10.69
CA ILE A 116 -1.85 1.64 -10.85
C ILE A 116 -2.48 1.80 -12.24
N ASP A 117 -1.83 1.34 -13.32
CA ASP A 117 -2.39 1.36 -14.68
C ASP A 117 -3.75 0.63 -14.76
N SER A 118 -3.86 -0.52 -14.10
CA SER A 118 -5.11 -1.28 -14.05
C SER A 118 -6.22 -0.50 -13.32
N LEU A 119 -5.88 0.21 -12.26
CA LEU A 119 -6.83 1.05 -11.53
C LEU A 119 -7.27 2.25 -12.38
N LEU A 120 -6.38 2.93 -13.10
CA LEU A 120 -6.72 4.02 -14.02
C LEU A 120 -7.72 3.54 -15.09
N SER A 121 -7.56 2.32 -15.58
CA SER A 121 -8.49 1.74 -16.55
C SER A 121 -9.84 1.36 -15.92
N THR A 122 -9.85 1.01 -14.64
CA THR A 122 -11.07 0.58 -13.91
C THR A 122 -11.91 1.77 -13.46
N TYR A 123 -11.28 2.91 -13.15
CA TYR A 123 -11.91 4.13 -12.65
C TYR A 123 -11.69 5.30 -13.63
N PRO A 124 -12.43 5.38 -14.76
CA PRO A 124 -12.19 6.37 -15.81
C PRO A 124 -12.54 7.81 -15.39
N GLY A 125 -13.34 7.99 -14.33
CA GLY A 125 -13.69 9.29 -13.75
C GLY A 125 -12.76 9.76 -12.63
N LEU A 126 -11.60 9.13 -12.47
CA LEU A 126 -10.69 9.40 -11.37
C LEU A 126 -10.05 10.79 -11.50
N GLU A 127 -10.15 11.58 -10.43
CA GLU A 127 -9.57 12.92 -10.33
C GLU A 127 -8.29 12.94 -9.49
N LYS A 128 -8.16 12.00 -8.51
CA LYS A 128 -7.05 11.99 -7.58
C LYS A 128 -6.58 10.59 -7.19
N ILE A 129 -5.28 10.44 -7.00
CA ILE A 129 -4.67 9.28 -6.32
C ILE A 129 -3.80 9.77 -5.17
N LYS A 130 -4.03 9.24 -3.96
CA LYS A 130 -3.15 9.38 -2.81
C LYS A 130 -2.41 8.08 -2.57
N ILE A 131 -1.08 8.13 -2.57
CA ILE A 131 -0.24 6.96 -2.29
C ILE A 131 0.54 7.20 -1.01
N LEU A 132 0.18 6.49 0.05
CA LEU A 132 0.85 6.53 1.33
C LEU A 132 1.83 5.37 1.43
N SER A 133 3.06 5.64 1.80
CA SER A 133 4.08 4.61 1.96
C SER A 133 4.80 4.76 3.30
N HIS A 134 5.07 3.64 3.96
CA HIS A 134 5.69 3.65 5.28
C HIS A 134 7.02 2.90 5.26
N SER A 135 8.03 3.47 5.97
CA SER A 135 9.30 2.79 6.22
C SER A 135 9.97 2.28 4.93
N TYR A 136 10.26 0.99 4.82
CA TYR A 136 10.83 0.36 3.61
C TYR A 136 9.90 0.39 2.40
N GLY A 137 8.58 0.51 2.61
CA GLY A 137 7.62 0.77 1.55
C GLY A 137 7.84 2.12 0.86
N GLY A 138 8.35 3.12 1.59
CA GLY A 138 8.78 4.38 1.01
C GLY A 138 9.94 4.22 0.03
N THR A 139 10.92 3.36 0.32
CA THR A 139 11.97 3.02 -0.64
C THR A 139 11.39 2.40 -1.90
N HIS A 140 10.42 1.48 -1.74
CA HIS A 140 9.76 0.84 -2.88
C HIS A 140 9.02 1.87 -3.76
N LEU A 141 8.26 2.79 -3.14
CA LEU A 141 7.59 3.86 -3.86
C LEU A 141 8.57 4.84 -4.51
N LEU A 142 9.65 5.21 -3.82
CA LEU A 142 10.68 6.11 -4.33
C LEU A 142 11.30 5.60 -5.65
N TYR A 143 11.57 4.29 -5.75
CA TYR A 143 12.04 3.67 -6.99
C TYR A 143 10.98 3.63 -8.11
N SER A 144 9.72 3.80 -7.77
CA SER A 144 8.61 3.74 -8.72
C SER A 144 8.22 5.11 -9.28
N LEU A 145 8.69 6.23 -8.70
CA LEU A 145 8.24 7.59 -9.05
C LEU A 145 8.39 7.92 -10.53
N ASP A 146 9.55 7.64 -11.14
CA ASP A 146 9.78 7.95 -12.55
C ASP A 146 8.81 7.20 -13.46
N LEU A 147 8.54 5.92 -13.14
CA LEU A 147 7.60 5.10 -13.91
C LEU A 147 6.15 5.54 -13.70
N ILE A 148 5.79 5.94 -12.48
CA ILE A 148 4.46 6.48 -12.18
C ILE A 148 4.25 7.76 -12.97
N GLU A 149 5.18 8.71 -12.92
CA GLU A 149 5.09 9.98 -13.67
C GLU A 149 4.96 9.75 -15.17
N GLU A 150 5.77 8.85 -15.74
CA GLU A 150 5.71 8.50 -17.16
C GLU A 150 4.33 7.95 -17.57
N ARG A 151 3.77 7.04 -16.74
CA ARG A 151 2.48 6.41 -17.02
C ARG A 151 1.33 7.41 -16.97
N ILE A 152 1.35 8.32 -16.02
CA ILE A 152 0.31 9.32 -15.86
C ILE A 152 0.37 10.35 -16.98
N ALA A 153 1.55 10.87 -17.29
CA ALA A 153 1.73 11.81 -18.40
C ALA A 153 1.18 11.27 -19.73
N ASN A 154 1.23 9.93 -19.91
CA ASN A 154 0.73 9.30 -21.13
C ASN A 154 -0.77 9.00 -21.11
N ASN A 155 -1.42 8.89 -19.94
CA ASN A 155 -2.78 8.39 -19.83
C ASN A 155 -3.81 9.45 -19.39
N ASN A 156 -3.45 10.39 -18.52
CA ASN A 156 -4.37 11.39 -18.01
C ASN A 156 -3.60 12.60 -17.46
N GLN A 157 -3.63 13.73 -18.20
CA GLN A 157 -2.92 14.95 -17.83
C GLN A 157 -3.55 15.74 -16.68
N ASP A 158 -4.83 15.48 -16.37
CA ASP A 158 -5.57 16.22 -15.33
C ASP A 158 -5.61 15.49 -13.97
N LEU A 159 -5.07 14.25 -13.92
CA LEU A 159 -5.07 13.44 -12.69
C LEU A 159 -4.10 14.00 -11.66
N LYS A 160 -4.61 14.39 -10.50
CA LYS A 160 -3.79 14.80 -9.36
C LYS A 160 -3.22 13.60 -8.62
N ILE A 161 -1.91 13.64 -8.32
CA ILE A 161 -1.25 12.59 -7.54
C ILE A 161 -0.55 13.18 -6.34
N GLU A 162 -0.86 12.61 -5.18
CA GLU A 162 -0.24 12.94 -3.92
C GLU A 162 0.57 11.71 -3.42
N ILE A 163 1.85 11.92 -3.20
CA ILE A 163 2.80 10.93 -2.70
C ILE A 163 3.15 11.27 -1.26
N HIS A 164 2.88 10.36 -0.34
CA HIS A 164 3.18 10.55 1.07
C HIS A 164 4.21 9.52 1.53
N PHE A 165 5.44 9.98 1.78
CA PHE A 165 6.47 9.19 2.46
C PHE A 165 6.34 9.38 3.97
N ILE A 166 6.02 8.33 4.72
CA ILE A 166 5.74 8.39 6.15
C ILE A 166 6.81 7.59 6.90
N ALA A 167 7.60 8.24 7.75
CA ALA A 167 8.73 7.60 8.44
C ALA A 167 9.52 6.67 7.49
N SER A 168 9.75 7.14 6.26
CA SER A 168 10.23 6.30 5.17
C SER A 168 11.75 6.19 5.16
N LEU A 169 12.27 5.03 4.75
CA LEU A 169 13.68 4.78 4.54
C LEU A 169 14.05 5.28 3.14
N LEU A 170 14.56 6.50 3.02
CA LEU A 170 14.80 7.18 1.74
C LEU A 170 16.30 7.36 1.43
N SER A 171 17.19 7.08 2.36
CA SER A 171 18.63 7.21 2.18
C SER A 171 19.42 5.91 2.44
N PRO A 172 20.61 5.79 1.83
CA PRO A 172 21.28 4.52 1.50
C PRO A 172 21.78 3.58 2.59
N PRO A 173 22.09 3.95 3.83
CA PRO A 173 23.04 3.15 4.61
C PRO A 173 22.60 1.71 4.90
N LEU A 174 21.29 1.45 4.96
CA LEU A 174 20.77 0.11 5.28
C LEU A 174 20.66 -0.79 4.05
N LEU A 175 20.31 -0.21 2.91
CA LEU A 175 20.04 -0.99 1.69
C LEU A 175 21.29 -1.66 1.14
N LEU A 176 22.45 -1.01 1.29
CA LEU A 176 23.75 -1.57 0.94
C LEU A 176 24.08 -2.81 1.78
N ARG A 177 23.65 -2.86 3.06
CA ARG A 177 23.83 -4.03 3.94
C ARG A 177 22.97 -5.22 3.52
N LEU A 178 21.84 -4.96 2.83
CA LEU A 178 20.96 -5.99 2.29
C LEU A 178 21.38 -6.48 0.89
N GLY A 179 22.50 -5.97 0.35
CA GLY A 179 22.97 -6.28 -1.01
C GLY A 179 22.10 -5.67 -2.11
N CYS A 180 21.24 -4.71 -1.78
CA CYS A 180 20.40 -4.01 -2.74
C CYS A 180 21.16 -2.82 -3.33
N GLN A 181 20.99 -2.61 -4.65
CA GLN A 181 21.43 -1.37 -5.27
C GLN A 181 20.54 -0.23 -4.82
N PHE A 182 21.14 0.92 -4.57
CA PHE A 182 20.44 2.13 -4.21
C PHE A 182 20.54 3.14 -5.37
N LYS A 183 19.39 3.62 -5.85
CA LYS A 183 19.31 4.72 -6.81
C LYS A 183 19.58 6.04 -6.07
N THR A 184 20.41 6.90 -6.63
CA THR A 184 20.75 8.22 -6.07
C THR A 184 20.39 9.38 -7.00
N ASP A 185 20.09 9.06 -8.25
CA ASP A 185 19.80 10.00 -9.33
C ASP A 185 18.28 10.17 -9.50
N PHE A 186 17.62 10.76 -8.51
CA PHE A 186 16.22 11.16 -8.61
C PHE A 186 16.11 12.51 -9.31
N LYS A 187 14.97 12.76 -9.96
CA LYS A 187 14.65 14.09 -10.49
C LYS A 187 14.57 15.10 -9.36
N ASP A 188 14.97 16.33 -9.62
CA ASP A 188 14.83 17.41 -8.63
C ASP A 188 13.38 17.77 -8.37
N SER A 189 12.50 17.55 -9.36
CA SER A 189 11.06 17.78 -9.26
C SER A 189 10.27 16.75 -10.06
N TYR A 190 9.05 16.53 -9.63
CA TYR A 190 8.03 15.69 -10.27
C TYR A 190 6.76 16.51 -10.49
N SER A 191 5.92 16.09 -11.44
CA SER A 191 4.57 16.66 -11.64
C SER A 191 3.56 16.24 -10.56
N MET A 192 4.01 15.44 -9.60
CA MET A 192 3.23 14.96 -8.47
C MET A 192 3.51 15.81 -7.23
N ASP A 193 2.51 15.96 -6.35
CA ASP A 193 2.69 16.56 -5.03
C ASP A 193 3.35 15.55 -4.09
N ILE A 194 4.55 15.85 -3.62
CA ILE A 194 5.33 14.95 -2.76
C ILE A 194 5.42 15.52 -1.36
N TYR A 195 5.04 14.71 -0.36
CA TYR A 195 5.08 15.01 1.05
C TYR A 195 5.98 14.00 1.78
N ASN A 196 6.94 14.50 2.55
CA ASN A 196 7.83 13.67 3.37
C ASN A 196 7.60 13.95 4.86
N TRP A 197 6.91 13.04 5.53
CA TRP A 197 6.52 13.09 6.92
C TRP A 197 7.55 12.35 7.77
N LYS A 198 8.42 13.13 8.46
CA LYS A 198 9.57 12.59 9.17
C LYS A 198 9.29 12.49 10.67
N THR A 199 9.41 11.30 11.25
CA THR A 199 9.46 11.13 12.71
C THR A 199 10.71 11.77 13.28
N ILE A 200 10.70 12.11 14.57
CA ILE A 200 11.92 12.53 15.27
C ILE A 200 12.83 11.30 15.41
N LYS A 201 13.95 11.29 14.68
CA LYS A 201 14.85 10.14 14.57
C LYS A 201 15.26 9.57 15.93
N GLU A 202 15.56 10.43 16.89
CA GLU A 202 16.08 10.07 18.24
C GLU A 202 15.05 9.28 19.05
N ILE A 203 13.78 9.48 18.78
CA ILE A 203 12.68 8.78 19.47
C ILE A 203 12.02 7.69 18.62
N ASP A 204 12.34 7.61 17.33
CA ASP A 204 11.86 6.57 16.44
C ASP A 204 12.57 5.23 16.71
N GLY A 205 11.81 4.21 17.07
CA GLY A 205 12.35 2.90 17.41
C GLY A 205 13.13 2.23 16.29
N ALA A 206 12.79 2.51 15.03
CA ALA A 206 13.48 1.97 13.87
C ALA A 206 14.75 2.76 13.52
N TYR A 207 14.78 4.09 13.77
CA TYR A 207 15.83 4.97 13.24
C TYR A 207 16.80 5.55 14.26
N ARG A 208 16.50 5.49 15.55
CA ARG A 208 17.33 6.11 16.63
C ARG A 208 18.80 5.72 16.63
N ASN A 209 19.13 4.52 16.14
CA ASN A 209 20.49 4.00 16.11
C ASN A 209 21.25 4.34 14.81
N TYR A 210 20.62 5.03 13.86
CA TYR A 210 21.31 5.46 12.65
C TYR A 210 22.11 6.74 12.91
N ARG A 211 23.32 6.81 12.36
CA ARG A 211 24.17 8.00 12.47
C ARG A 211 23.55 9.21 11.79
N LYS A 212 22.97 9.01 10.60
CA LYS A 212 22.25 10.03 9.83
C LYS A 212 20.77 9.68 9.81
N ASP A 213 19.91 10.69 9.66
CA ASP A 213 18.47 10.45 9.51
C ASP A 213 18.21 9.76 8.15
N PRO A 214 17.68 8.52 8.15
CA PRO A 214 17.44 7.80 6.92
C PRO A 214 16.18 8.29 6.17
N GLN A 215 15.43 9.22 6.76
CA GLN A 215 14.21 9.80 6.21
C GLN A 215 14.48 11.00 5.28
N GLU A 216 15.73 11.44 5.16
CA GLU A 216 16.08 12.56 4.30
C GLU A 216 15.95 12.20 2.81
N ILE A 217 15.37 13.10 2.02
CA ILE A 217 15.18 12.97 0.59
C ILE A 217 15.77 14.18 -0.14
N SER A 218 16.33 13.96 -1.33
CA SER A 218 16.96 14.99 -2.17
C SER A 218 16.04 15.60 -3.23
N ILE A 219 14.75 15.28 -3.25
CA ILE A 219 13.77 15.85 -4.18
C ILE A 219 13.42 17.26 -3.69
N SER A 220 13.81 18.29 -4.43
CA SER A 220 13.68 19.69 -3.99
C SER A 220 12.22 20.18 -3.97
N SER A 221 11.34 19.61 -4.78
CA SER A 221 9.91 19.92 -4.79
C SER A 221 9.12 19.26 -3.65
N ALA A 222 9.73 18.35 -2.87
CA ALA A 222 9.04 17.66 -1.79
C ALA A 222 8.83 18.57 -0.57
N SER A 223 7.59 18.68 -0.11
CA SER A 223 7.24 19.29 1.17
C SER A 223 7.72 18.39 2.30
N GLN A 224 8.52 18.93 3.23
CA GLN A 224 9.09 18.15 4.32
C GLN A 224 8.54 18.61 5.67
N THR A 225 7.90 17.71 6.40
CA THR A 225 7.30 17.98 7.70
C THR A 225 7.90 17.06 8.76
N ARG A 226 8.42 17.64 9.85
CA ARG A 226 8.80 16.90 11.05
C ARG A 226 7.57 16.70 11.91
N LEU A 227 7.25 15.44 12.22
CA LEU A 227 6.13 15.06 13.05
C LEU A 227 6.34 15.49 14.51
N PRO A 228 5.28 15.73 15.30
CA PRO A 228 5.40 16.08 16.72
C PRO A 228 5.97 14.92 17.54
N GLU A 229 6.45 15.24 18.75
CA GLU A 229 6.99 14.24 19.66
C GLU A 229 5.94 13.26 20.18
N SER A 230 4.70 13.71 20.27
CA SER A 230 3.60 12.92 20.81
C SER A 230 2.31 13.11 20.00
N TYR A 231 1.46 12.09 20.03
CA TYR A 231 0.14 12.08 19.44
C TYR A 231 -0.82 11.30 20.36
N ASN A 232 -1.99 11.88 20.66
CA ASN A 232 -2.99 11.31 21.56
C ASN A 232 -2.40 10.86 22.92
N GLY A 233 -1.54 11.70 23.49
CA GLY A 233 -0.90 11.45 24.80
C GLY A 233 0.15 10.35 24.81
N ARG A 234 0.57 9.86 23.66
CA ARG A 234 1.60 8.84 23.49
C ARG A 234 2.75 9.36 22.63
N LYS A 235 3.95 8.84 22.85
CA LYS A 235 5.11 9.11 22.02
C LYS A 235 4.84 8.70 20.58
N LEU A 236 5.01 9.63 19.65
CA LEU A 236 4.82 9.38 18.22
C LEU A 236 6.05 8.66 17.67
N GLY A 237 5.96 7.34 17.60
CA GLY A 237 7.01 6.46 17.09
C GLY A 237 6.76 6.03 15.64
N HIS A 238 7.59 5.09 15.20
CA HIS A 238 7.65 4.63 13.80
C HIS A 238 6.29 4.27 13.21
N ASN A 239 5.62 3.26 13.75
CA ASN A 239 4.34 2.77 13.21
C ASN A 239 3.17 3.74 13.52
N TRP A 240 3.23 4.46 14.63
CA TRP A 240 2.17 5.39 15.04
C TRP A 240 2.10 6.64 14.15
N SER A 241 3.19 6.93 13.43
CA SER A 241 3.27 8.04 12.47
C SER A 241 2.24 7.96 11.35
N ILE A 242 1.86 6.74 10.91
CA ILE A 242 0.89 6.55 9.84
C ILE A 242 -0.49 7.08 10.27
N SER A 243 -0.88 6.80 11.53
CA SER A 243 -2.17 7.26 12.08
C SER A 243 -2.24 8.77 12.16
N TRP A 244 -1.17 9.41 12.62
CA TRP A 244 -1.10 10.88 12.69
C TRP A 244 -1.23 11.50 11.29
N VAL A 245 -0.49 10.99 10.31
CA VAL A 245 -0.54 11.51 8.92
C VAL A 245 -1.92 11.30 8.30
N ALA A 246 -2.58 10.18 8.59
CA ALA A 246 -3.94 9.94 8.08
C ALA A 246 -4.95 10.97 8.62
N ASP A 247 -4.83 11.37 9.91
CA ASP A 247 -5.68 12.41 10.49
C ASP A 247 -5.38 13.78 9.85
N GLU A 248 -4.12 14.16 9.67
CA GLU A 248 -3.73 15.42 9.00
C GLU A 248 -4.25 15.49 7.55
N ILE A 249 -4.15 14.39 6.80
CA ILE A 249 -4.68 14.33 5.43
C ILE A 249 -6.19 14.51 5.41
N LYS A 250 -6.90 13.88 6.36
CA LYS A 250 -8.37 13.98 6.45
C LYS A 250 -8.84 15.38 6.81
N GLU A 251 -8.13 16.07 7.71
CA GLU A 251 -8.47 17.43 8.14
C GLU A 251 -8.18 18.48 7.04
N SER A 252 -7.30 18.16 6.09
CA SER A 252 -6.89 19.05 5.00
C SER A 252 -7.81 18.96 3.76
N ASN A 253 -8.72 18.00 3.70
CA ASN A 253 -9.71 17.80 2.66
C ASN A 253 -11.03 18.48 3.02
#